data_edfd572223b99341956cdf46700a9fc0
#
_entry.id   edfd572223b99341956cdf46700a9fc0
#
_cell.length_a   1.000
_cell.length_b   1.000
_cell.length_c   1.000
_cell.angle_alpha   90.00
_cell.angle_beta   90.00
_cell.angle_gamma   90.00
#
_symmetry.space_group_name_H-M   'P 1'
#
loop_
_entity.id
_entity.type
_entity.pdbx_description
1 polymer ?
#
loop_
_entity_poly.entity_id
_entity_poly.type
_entity_poly.pdbx_seq_one_letter_code
_entity_poly.pdbx_strand_id
1 'polypeptide(L)'
;MANGDLGDVMNVVRAVGVRRVVLLSSHGVGTRRHSSHLEDAVEQSGLEWTMLRPGNFNSNTFQWADSVRAQRMVVAPFGDVAVPGIDPADIAEVAAVALREPGHEGAIYTLTGPVPISPRQQAAAIGDVVGEPVQFVEQSRAEARNQMLRYMPEPVVEATLGALGAPSAAEQRVSPDVERLLGRPPRTFAEWAERNVAAFE
;
A
#
# COMPACT_ATOMS: atom_id res chain seq x y z
N MET A 1 -15.47 10.08 -16.88
CA MET A 1 -14.44 10.87 -16.17
C MET A 1 -13.40 11.26 -17.20
N ALA A 2 -13.09 12.53 -17.32
CA ALA A 2 -12.11 13.01 -18.29
C ALA A 2 -10.75 12.37 -17.98
N ASN A 3 -10.17 11.67 -18.95
CA ASN A 3 -8.76 11.30 -18.95
C ASN A 3 -7.94 12.59 -19.14
N GLY A 4 -7.88 13.43 -18.09
CA GLY A 4 -6.97 14.56 -18.09
C GLY A 4 -5.54 14.03 -18.07
N ASP A 5 -4.74 14.42 -19.02
CA ASP A 5 -3.30 14.18 -19.02
C ASP A 5 -2.74 14.76 -17.71
N LEU A 6 -1.98 13.97 -16.95
CA LEU A 6 -1.37 14.47 -15.69
C LEU A 6 -0.46 15.69 -15.97
N GLY A 7 0.13 15.77 -17.18
CA GLY A 7 0.88 16.94 -17.62
C GLY A 7 0.05 18.22 -17.62
N ASP A 8 -1.21 18.14 -18.07
CA ASP A 8 -2.13 19.28 -18.01
C ASP A 8 -2.45 19.68 -16.56
N VAL A 9 -2.66 18.71 -15.68
CA VAL A 9 -2.86 18.96 -14.26
C VAL A 9 -1.63 19.66 -13.65
N MET A 10 -0.42 19.18 -13.96
CA MET A 10 0.83 19.79 -13.45
C MET A 10 1.01 21.22 -13.98
N ASN A 11 0.62 21.51 -15.23
CA ASN A 11 0.67 22.86 -15.78
C ASN A 11 -0.28 23.82 -15.02
N VAL A 12 -1.49 23.37 -14.70
CA VAL A 12 -2.44 24.17 -13.91
C VAL A 12 -1.91 24.39 -12.50
N VAL A 13 -1.41 23.34 -11.84
CA VAL A 13 -0.84 23.39 -10.47
C VAL A 13 0.32 24.41 -10.41
N ARG A 14 1.20 24.40 -11.41
CA ARG A 14 2.30 25.36 -11.52
C ARG A 14 1.79 26.80 -11.77
N ALA A 15 0.81 26.96 -12.64
CA ALA A 15 0.28 28.27 -12.98
C ALA A 15 -0.37 29.02 -11.80
N VAL A 16 -0.90 28.28 -10.81
CA VAL A 16 -1.47 28.87 -9.58
C VAL A 16 -0.43 29.04 -8.45
N GLY A 17 0.87 28.86 -8.74
CA GLY A 17 1.96 29.18 -7.81
C GLY A 17 2.35 28.04 -6.84
N VAL A 18 1.86 26.82 -7.04
CA VAL A 18 2.38 25.65 -6.29
C VAL A 18 3.84 25.44 -6.66
N ARG A 19 4.69 25.22 -5.66
CA ARG A 19 6.13 25.00 -5.85
C ARG A 19 6.53 23.55 -5.62
N ARG A 20 5.84 22.84 -4.73
CA ARG A 20 6.19 21.48 -4.31
C ARG A 20 5.03 20.53 -4.47
N VAL A 21 5.32 19.32 -4.94
CA VAL A 21 4.39 18.22 -5.12
C VAL A 21 4.94 16.96 -4.44
N VAL A 22 4.11 16.27 -3.69
CA VAL A 22 4.40 14.93 -3.18
C VAL A 22 3.45 13.96 -3.89
N LEU A 23 4.02 13.02 -4.65
CA LEU A 23 3.24 12.00 -5.36
C LEU A 23 3.15 10.74 -4.50
N LEU A 24 1.93 10.30 -4.18
CA LEU A 24 1.68 8.95 -3.71
C LEU A 24 1.75 8.00 -4.91
N SER A 25 2.93 7.45 -5.12
CA SER A 25 3.25 6.46 -6.14
C SER A 25 3.07 5.04 -5.60
N SER A 26 3.87 4.08 -6.02
CA SER A 26 3.82 2.68 -5.61
C SER A 26 5.21 2.04 -5.61
N HIS A 27 5.47 1.16 -4.65
CA HIS A 27 6.67 0.31 -4.69
C HIS A 27 6.75 -0.50 -5.99
N GLY A 28 5.60 -0.86 -6.58
CA GLY A 28 5.52 -1.53 -7.86
C GLY A 28 6.16 -0.77 -9.03
N VAL A 29 6.27 0.56 -8.97
CA VAL A 29 7.03 1.35 -9.97
C VAL A 29 8.52 1.06 -9.82
N GLY A 30 9.04 1.07 -8.60
CA GLY A 30 10.44 0.74 -8.31
C GLY A 30 10.84 -0.68 -8.70
N THR A 31 9.92 -1.63 -8.64
CA THR A 31 10.13 -3.03 -9.03
C THR A 31 9.71 -3.33 -10.48
N ARG A 32 9.32 -2.31 -11.25
CA ARG A 32 8.88 -2.41 -12.65
C ARG A 32 7.63 -3.26 -12.88
N ARG A 33 6.78 -3.42 -11.86
CA ARG A 33 5.45 -4.03 -11.99
C ARG A 33 4.40 -3.04 -12.45
N HIS A 34 4.59 -1.77 -12.10
CA HIS A 34 3.70 -0.67 -12.47
C HIS A 34 4.42 0.29 -13.41
N SER A 35 3.65 0.98 -14.25
CA SER A 35 4.16 2.03 -15.13
C SER A 35 4.65 3.24 -14.33
N SER A 36 5.71 3.89 -14.80
CA SER A 36 6.27 5.11 -14.23
C SER A 36 5.61 6.40 -14.75
N HIS A 37 4.66 6.32 -15.67
CA HIS A 37 4.12 7.49 -16.40
C HIS A 37 3.66 8.65 -15.50
N LEU A 38 3.14 8.36 -14.29
CA LEU A 38 2.76 9.40 -13.33
C LEU A 38 3.98 10.06 -12.71
N GLU A 39 5.00 9.29 -12.36
CA GLU A 39 6.27 9.81 -11.85
C GLU A 39 6.97 10.63 -12.93
N ASP A 40 7.05 10.11 -14.17
CA ASP A 40 7.66 10.80 -15.31
C ASP A 40 7.00 12.17 -15.57
N ALA A 41 5.67 12.25 -15.49
CA ALA A 41 4.94 13.49 -15.68
C ALA A 41 5.21 14.51 -14.54
N VAL A 42 5.34 14.04 -13.31
CA VAL A 42 5.69 14.89 -12.16
C VAL A 42 7.15 15.37 -12.27
N GLU A 43 8.08 14.50 -12.63
CA GLU A 43 9.49 14.87 -12.84
C GLU A 43 9.66 15.94 -13.92
N GLN A 44 8.89 15.83 -15.02
CA GLN A 44 8.91 16.77 -16.14
C GLN A 44 8.16 18.08 -15.86
N SER A 45 7.44 18.19 -14.76
CA SER A 45 6.62 19.37 -14.42
C SER A 45 7.42 20.63 -14.12
N GLY A 46 8.70 20.50 -13.77
CA GLY A 46 9.54 21.59 -13.29
C GLY A 46 9.22 22.07 -11.87
N LEU A 47 8.41 21.34 -11.12
CA LEU A 47 8.14 21.57 -9.70
C LEU A 47 9.18 20.83 -8.83
N GLU A 48 9.34 21.28 -7.58
CA GLU A 48 9.99 20.47 -6.56
C GLU A 48 9.14 19.22 -6.31
N TRP A 49 9.69 18.02 -6.45
CA TRP A 49 8.90 16.82 -6.30
C TRP A 49 9.51 15.83 -5.31
N THR A 50 8.64 15.03 -4.68
CA THR A 50 9.02 13.87 -3.87
C THR A 50 8.10 12.71 -4.22
N MET A 51 8.66 11.51 -4.44
CA MET A 51 7.91 10.29 -4.73
C MET A 51 7.82 9.42 -3.49
N LEU A 52 6.61 9.07 -3.07
CA LEU A 52 6.38 8.08 -2.03
C LEU A 52 5.97 6.77 -2.69
N ARG A 53 6.78 5.73 -2.54
CA ARG A 53 6.56 4.38 -3.08
C ARG A 53 6.18 3.41 -1.96
N PRO A 54 4.95 3.44 -1.45
CA PRO A 54 4.51 2.50 -0.42
C PRO A 54 4.39 1.08 -0.98
N GLY A 55 4.64 0.12 -0.09
CA GLY A 55 4.32 -1.29 -0.27
C GLY A 55 2.82 -1.56 -0.13
N ASN A 56 2.48 -2.80 0.23
CA ASN A 56 1.09 -3.20 0.44
C ASN A 56 0.48 -2.45 1.64
N PHE A 57 -0.74 -1.90 1.48
CA PHE A 57 -1.40 -1.15 2.57
C PHE A 57 -2.06 -2.09 3.56
N ASN A 58 -1.85 -1.87 4.86
CA ASN A 58 -2.58 -2.60 5.91
C ASN A 58 -4.09 -2.47 5.75
N SER A 59 -4.57 -1.31 5.29
CA SER A 59 -6.00 -1.05 5.04
C SER A 59 -6.63 -1.92 3.94
N ASN A 60 -5.84 -2.62 3.11
CA ASN A 60 -6.38 -3.60 2.17
C ASN A 60 -7.12 -4.74 2.87
N THR A 61 -6.80 -5.01 4.15
CA THR A 61 -7.49 -6.04 4.95
C THR A 61 -8.92 -5.66 5.32
N PHE A 62 -9.36 -4.40 5.14
CA PHE A 62 -10.78 -4.05 5.26
C PHE A 62 -11.69 -4.84 4.33
N GLN A 63 -11.16 -5.39 3.22
CA GLN A 63 -11.92 -6.31 2.38
C GLN A 63 -12.41 -7.57 3.11
N TRP A 64 -11.82 -7.90 4.26
CA TRP A 64 -12.18 -9.04 5.09
C TRP A 64 -13.20 -8.69 6.20
N ALA A 65 -13.47 -7.41 6.41
CA ALA A 65 -14.28 -6.91 7.53
C ALA A 65 -15.65 -7.62 7.63
N ASP A 66 -16.39 -7.72 6.51
CA ASP A 66 -17.71 -8.35 6.51
C ASP A 66 -17.65 -9.83 6.87
N SER A 67 -16.67 -10.58 6.33
CA SER A 67 -16.54 -12.02 6.64
C SER A 67 -16.03 -12.26 8.06
N VAL A 68 -15.17 -11.38 8.58
CA VAL A 68 -14.74 -11.46 9.98
C VAL A 68 -15.91 -11.19 10.92
N ARG A 69 -16.69 -10.12 10.69
CA ARG A 69 -17.88 -9.83 11.51
C ARG A 69 -18.91 -10.96 11.50
N ALA A 70 -19.21 -11.49 10.31
CA ALA A 70 -20.29 -12.46 10.14
C ALA A 70 -19.90 -13.90 10.52
N GLN A 71 -18.63 -14.29 10.34
CA GLN A 71 -18.21 -15.69 10.38
C GLN A 71 -16.90 -15.93 11.11
N ARG A 72 -16.22 -14.91 11.60
CA ARG A 72 -14.86 -14.99 12.16
C ARG A 72 -13.90 -15.73 11.20
N MET A 73 -13.96 -15.36 9.91
CA MET A 73 -13.22 -16.05 8.86
C MET A 73 -12.62 -15.07 7.85
N VAL A 74 -11.41 -15.38 7.41
CA VAL A 74 -10.72 -14.76 6.27
C VAL A 74 -10.49 -15.82 5.20
N VAL A 75 -10.93 -15.56 3.98
CA VAL A 75 -10.66 -16.41 2.80
C VAL A 75 -9.76 -15.63 1.86
N ALA A 76 -8.54 -16.08 1.66
CA ALA A 76 -7.58 -15.40 0.78
C ALA A 76 -6.55 -16.37 0.20
N PRO A 77 -5.97 -16.08 -0.99
CA PRO A 77 -4.89 -16.87 -1.56
C PRO A 77 -3.54 -16.51 -0.91
N PHE A 78 -2.56 -17.40 -1.08
CA PHE A 78 -1.17 -17.17 -0.70
C PHE A 78 -0.97 -16.84 0.78
N GLY A 79 -1.65 -17.57 1.67
CA GLY A 79 -1.74 -17.31 3.10
C GLY A 79 -0.40 -17.17 3.83
N ASP A 80 0.67 -17.75 3.29
CA ASP A 80 2.00 -17.75 3.92
C ASP A 80 3.02 -16.84 3.21
N VAL A 81 2.59 -16.11 2.16
CA VAL A 81 3.45 -15.16 1.46
C VAL A 81 3.50 -13.84 2.22
N ALA A 82 4.64 -13.53 2.83
CA ALA A 82 4.81 -12.35 3.68
C ALA A 82 5.46 -11.18 2.91
N VAL A 83 4.91 -9.98 3.09
CA VAL A 83 5.47 -8.70 2.64
C VAL A 83 5.32 -7.65 3.75
N PRO A 84 6.21 -6.64 3.83
CA PRO A 84 6.15 -5.62 4.87
C PRO A 84 5.05 -4.58 4.53
N GLY A 85 3.82 -4.86 4.96
CA GLY A 85 2.67 -3.96 4.80
C GLY A 85 2.85 -2.66 5.56
N ILE A 86 2.38 -1.53 4.98
CA ILE A 86 2.50 -0.19 5.55
C ILE A 86 1.18 0.33 6.11
N ASP A 87 1.24 1.01 7.25
CA ASP A 87 0.12 1.76 7.80
C ASP A 87 -0.12 3.04 6.99
N PRO A 88 -1.34 3.30 6.48
CA PRO A 88 -1.66 4.55 5.80
C PRO A 88 -1.35 5.82 6.62
N ALA A 89 -1.40 5.73 7.95
CA ALA A 89 -1.04 6.86 8.81
C ALA A 89 0.45 7.22 8.70
N ASP A 90 1.34 6.22 8.57
CA ASP A 90 2.77 6.48 8.35
C ASP A 90 3.01 7.12 6.98
N ILE A 91 2.28 6.72 5.95
CA ILE A 91 2.35 7.36 4.64
C ILE A 91 1.96 8.84 4.74
N ALA A 92 0.87 9.14 5.46
CA ALA A 92 0.38 10.50 5.64
C ALA A 92 1.37 11.37 6.42
N GLU A 93 1.98 10.84 7.47
CA GLU A 93 3.01 11.55 8.24
C GLU A 93 4.26 11.82 7.40
N VAL A 94 4.75 10.84 6.63
CA VAL A 94 5.89 11.05 5.71
C VAL A 94 5.54 12.08 4.63
N ALA A 95 4.34 12.04 4.07
CA ALA A 95 3.89 13.04 3.10
C ALA A 95 3.88 14.45 3.72
N ALA A 96 3.43 14.58 4.97
CA ALA A 96 3.43 15.86 5.69
C ALA A 96 4.84 16.38 5.94
N VAL A 97 5.79 15.53 6.30
CA VAL A 97 7.23 15.89 6.45
C VAL A 97 7.76 16.37 5.11
N ALA A 98 7.59 15.60 4.03
CA ALA A 98 8.08 15.94 2.71
C ALA A 98 7.47 17.25 2.13
N LEU A 99 6.24 17.60 2.51
CA LEU A 99 5.60 18.85 2.11
C LEU A 99 6.08 20.07 2.91
N ARG A 100 6.42 19.88 4.20
CA ARG A 100 6.68 21.00 5.14
C ARG A 100 8.15 21.28 5.33
N GLU A 101 8.99 20.28 5.25
CA GLU A 101 10.41 20.39 5.53
C GLU A 101 11.25 20.51 4.25
N PRO A 102 12.40 21.16 4.27
CA PRO A 102 13.32 21.20 3.13
C PRO A 102 14.13 19.89 3.01
N GLY A 103 14.75 19.68 1.84
CA GLY A 103 15.69 18.58 1.62
C GLY A 103 15.05 17.28 1.11
N HIS A 104 13.81 17.36 0.63
CA HIS A 104 13.09 16.22 0.05
C HIS A 104 12.92 16.34 -1.47
N GLU A 105 13.43 17.39 -2.08
CA GLU A 105 13.36 17.63 -3.52
C GLU A 105 14.13 16.55 -4.29
N GLY A 106 13.48 15.96 -5.29
CA GLY A 106 14.04 14.89 -6.11
C GLY A 106 14.21 13.56 -5.36
N ALA A 107 13.65 13.45 -4.16
CA ALA A 107 13.75 12.22 -3.36
C ALA A 107 12.67 11.21 -3.69
N ILE A 108 13.06 9.93 -3.62
CA ILE A 108 12.15 8.77 -3.74
C ILE A 108 12.26 7.97 -2.45
N TYR A 109 11.13 7.79 -1.75
CA TYR A 109 11.06 7.05 -0.51
C TYR A 109 10.24 5.79 -0.65
N THR A 110 10.83 4.64 -0.29
CA THR A 110 10.10 3.36 -0.21
C THR A 110 9.52 3.20 1.19
N LEU A 111 8.21 3.11 1.30
CA LEU A 111 7.53 3.08 2.58
C LEU A 111 7.01 1.68 2.88
N THR A 112 7.49 1.08 3.96
CA THR A 112 7.10 -0.26 4.41
C THR A 112 6.84 -0.26 5.91
N GLY A 113 6.10 -1.26 6.38
CA GLY A 113 6.05 -1.59 7.80
C GLY A 113 7.37 -2.17 8.32
N PRO A 114 7.47 -2.45 9.63
CA PRO A 114 8.72 -2.83 10.28
C PRO A 114 9.14 -4.28 10.00
N VAL A 115 8.19 -5.14 9.63
CA VAL A 115 8.43 -6.58 9.39
C VAL A 115 7.50 -7.10 8.28
N PRO A 116 7.94 -8.11 7.51
CA PRO A 116 7.01 -8.83 6.62
C PRO A 116 5.93 -9.55 7.42
N ILE A 117 4.70 -9.52 6.93
CA ILE A 117 3.54 -10.19 7.52
C ILE A 117 2.72 -10.86 6.43
N SER A 118 2.31 -12.11 6.65
CA SER A 118 1.50 -12.89 5.72
C SER A 118 -0.01 -12.68 5.96
N PRO A 119 -0.88 -12.99 4.97
CA PRO A 119 -2.33 -12.93 5.16
C PRO A 119 -2.83 -13.77 6.36
N ARG A 120 -2.25 -14.94 6.59
CA ARG A 120 -2.57 -15.79 7.75
C ARG A 120 -2.20 -15.11 9.07
N GLN A 121 -1.04 -14.47 9.13
CA GLN A 121 -0.62 -13.71 10.31
C GLN A 121 -1.46 -12.45 10.53
N GLN A 122 -1.88 -11.78 9.45
CA GLN A 122 -2.80 -10.65 9.53
C GLN A 122 -4.17 -11.07 10.08
N ALA A 123 -4.71 -12.21 9.63
CA ALA A 123 -5.96 -12.75 10.15
C ALA A 123 -5.85 -13.10 11.64
N ALA A 124 -4.74 -13.70 12.07
CA ALA A 124 -4.48 -13.98 13.48
C ALA A 124 -4.43 -12.69 14.32
N ALA A 125 -3.69 -11.67 13.85
CA ALA A 125 -3.59 -10.38 14.53
C ALA A 125 -4.95 -9.65 14.62
N ILE A 126 -5.83 -9.78 13.61
CA ILE A 126 -7.22 -9.28 13.70
C ILE A 126 -7.98 -10.06 14.77
N GLY A 127 -7.82 -11.38 14.84
CA GLY A 127 -8.44 -12.21 15.89
C GLY A 127 -8.00 -11.80 17.29
N ASP A 128 -6.72 -11.51 17.49
CA ASP A 128 -6.17 -11.07 18.77
C ASP A 128 -6.82 -9.77 19.25
N VAL A 129 -7.03 -8.78 18.36
CA VAL A 129 -7.62 -7.49 18.74
C VAL A 129 -9.15 -7.56 18.90
N VAL A 130 -9.83 -8.43 18.16
CA VAL A 130 -11.27 -8.70 18.31
C VAL A 130 -11.55 -9.53 19.57
N GLY A 131 -10.55 -10.22 20.11
CA GLY A 131 -10.68 -11.09 21.28
C GLY A 131 -11.25 -12.48 20.97
N GLU A 132 -11.39 -12.85 19.69
CA GLU A 132 -11.89 -14.14 19.22
C GLU A 132 -11.03 -14.65 18.05
N PRO A 133 -10.72 -15.97 17.98
CA PRO A 133 -9.95 -16.51 16.88
C PRO A 133 -10.62 -16.26 15.51
N VAL A 134 -9.86 -15.72 14.56
CA VAL A 134 -10.28 -15.59 13.16
C VAL A 134 -9.67 -16.72 12.36
N GLN A 135 -10.52 -17.57 11.78
CA GLN A 135 -10.07 -18.69 10.96
C GLN A 135 -9.56 -18.20 9.61
N PHE A 136 -8.35 -18.62 9.22
CA PHE A 136 -7.85 -18.41 7.86
C PHE A 136 -8.12 -19.63 7.00
N VAL A 137 -8.79 -19.42 5.86
CA VAL A 137 -9.09 -20.43 4.85
C VAL A 137 -8.30 -20.12 3.60
N GLU A 138 -7.40 -21.02 3.24
CA GLU A 138 -6.60 -20.90 2.01
C GLU A 138 -7.48 -21.01 0.78
N GLN A 139 -7.44 -19.98 -0.06
CA GLN A 139 -8.11 -19.97 -1.35
C GLN A 139 -7.09 -20.32 -2.44
N SER A 140 -7.44 -21.23 -3.34
CA SER A 140 -6.60 -21.51 -4.49
C SER A 140 -6.47 -20.27 -5.40
N ARG A 141 -5.34 -20.18 -6.14
CA ARG A 141 -5.16 -19.12 -7.14
C ARG A 141 -6.30 -19.06 -8.16
N ALA A 142 -6.84 -20.23 -8.56
CA ALA A 142 -7.93 -20.31 -9.52
C ALA A 142 -9.25 -19.75 -8.96
N GLU A 143 -9.58 -20.04 -7.71
CA GLU A 143 -10.76 -19.50 -7.03
C GLU A 143 -10.64 -17.98 -6.85
N ALA A 144 -9.47 -17.50 -6.39
CA ALA A 144 -9.18 -16.07 -6.25
C ALA A 144 -9.31 -15.34 -7.59
N ARG A 145 -8.77 -15.92 -8.68
CA ARG A 145 -8.91 -15.41 -10.04
C ARG A 145 -10.37 -15.26 -10.44
N ASN A 146 -11.15 -16.30 -10.28
CA ASN A 146 -12.58 -16.31 -10.64
C ASN A 146 -13.38 -15.27 -9.83
N GLN A 147 -13.03 -15.07 -8.56
CA GLN A 147 -13.64 -14.05 -7.72
C GLN A 147 -13.30 -12.64 -8.21
N MET A 148 -12.02 -12.35 -8.48
CA MET A 148 -11.55 -11.03 -8.91
C MET A 148 -12.07 -10.64 -10.29
N LEU A 149 -12.24 -11.58 -11.20
CA LEU A 149 -12.80 -11.35 -12.55
C LEU A 149 -14.24 -10.80 -12.54
N ARG A 150 -14.95 -10.88 -11.41
CA ARG A 150 -16.30 -10.31 -11.29
C ARG A 150 -16.30 -8.78 -11.27
N TYR A 151 -15.16 -8.14 -10.92
CA TYR A 151 -15.04 -6.70 -10.73
C TYR A 151 -13.75 -6.07 -11.26
N MET A 152 -12.82 -6.88 -11.76
CA MET A 152 -11.55 -6.41 -12.35
C MET A 152 -11.34 -7.00 -13.76
N PRO A 153 -10.73 -6.23 -14.69
CA PRO A 153 -10.29 -6.77 -15.97
C PRO A 153 -9.20 -7.84 -15.80
N GLU A 154 -9.20 -8.85 -16.67
CA GLU A 154 -8.28 -10.00 -16.60
C GLU A 154 -6.79 -9.60 -16.49
N PRO A 155 -6.25 -8.63 -17.25
CA PRO A 155 -4.84 -8.23 -17.09
C PRO A 155 -4.52 -7.70 -15.69
N VAL A 156 -5.46 -7.01 -15.05
CA VAL A 156 -5.31 -6.50 -13.68
C VAL A 156 -5.33 -7.65 -12.67
N VAL A 157 -6.23 -8.62 -12.87
CA VAL A 157 -6.30 -9.83 -12.02
C VAL A 157 -4.99 -10.61 -12.06
N GLU A 158 -4.44 -10.87 -13.25
CA GLU A 158 -3.20 -11.62 -13.38
C GLU A 158 -2.00 -10.88 -12.76
N ALA A 159 -1.92 -9.57 -12.96
CA ALA A 159 -0.89 -8.74 -12.33
C ALA A 159 -1.01 -8.76 -10.80
N THR A 160 -2.23 -8.65 -10.27
CA THR A 160 -2.50 -8.67 -8.82
C THR A 160 -2.13 -10.03 -8.22
N LEU A 161 -2.60 -11.14 -8.81
CA LEU A 161 -2.26 -12.48 -8.33
C LEU A 161 -0.77 -12.79 -8.45
N GLY A 162 -0.10 -12.27 -9.48
CA GLY A 162 1.35 -12.37 -9.62
C GLY A 162 2.09 -11.63 -8.52
N ALA A 163 1.64 -10.43 -8.17
CA ALA A 163 2.24 -9.63 -7.08
C ALA A 163 2.01 -10.26 -5.70
N LEU A 164 0.80 -10.78 -5.44
CA LEU A 164 0.46 -11.40 -4.18
C LEU A 164 1.15 -12.76 -3.97
N GLY A 165 1.26 -13.57 -5.03
CA GLY A 165 1.77 -14.94 -4.91
C GLY A 165 3.28 -15.08 -5.08
N ALA A 166 3.94 -14.12 -5.74
CA ALA A 166 5.37 -14.16 -6.03
C ALA A 166 6.00 -12.75 -5.93
N PRO A 167 6.01 -12.15 -4.72
CA PRO A 167 6.72 -10.89 -4.53
C PRO A 167 8.23 -11.08 -4.75
N SER A 168 8.85 -10.09 -5.38
CA SER A 168 10.30 -10.08 -5.56
C SER A 168 11.03 -9.89 -4.21
N ALA A 169 12.32 -10.19 -4.18
CA ALA A 169 13.14 -9.92 -3.00
C ALA A 169 13.17 -8.43 -2.59
N ALA A 170 12.98 -7.52 -3.55
CA ALA A 170 12.86 -6.09 -3.28
C ALA A 170 11.54 -5.76 -2.56
N GLU A 171 10.43 -6.38 -2.96
CA GLU A 171 9.11 -6.18 -2.35
C GLU A 171 8.99 -6.81 -0.95
N GLN A 172 9.83 -7.78 -0.64
CA GLN A 172 9.91 -8.41 0.70
C GLN A 172 10.85 -7.68 1.66
N ARG A 173 11.65 -6.73 1.17
CA ARG A 173 12.63 -6.01 1.98
C ARG A 173 11.97 -4.87 2.75
N VAL A 174 12.32 -4.77 4.03
CA VAL A 174 11.96 -3.62 4.87
C VAL A 174 12.83 -2.42 4.48
N SER A 175 12.18 -1.27 4.27
CA SER A 175 12.87 0.00 4.02
C SER A 175 13.09 0.77 5.33
N PRO A 176 14.25 1.43 5.51
CA PRO A 176 14.50 2.30 6.66
C PRO A 176 13.86 3.68 6.52
N ASP A 177 13.19 4.01 5.40
CA ASP A 177 12.81 5.38 5.08
C ASP A 177 11.78 5.95 6.05
N VAL A 178 10.79 5.16 6.49
CA VAL A 178 9.80 5.63 7.47
C VAL A 178 10.48 6.03 8.78
N GLU A 179 11.33 5.16 9.32
CA GLU A 179 12.04 5.44 10.57
C GLU A 179 12.98 6.65 10.43
N ARG A 180 13.72 6.74 9.33
CA ARG A 180 14.63 7.86 9.05
C ARG A 180 13.89 9.21 8.97
N LEU A 181 12.69 9.24 8.37
CA LEU A 181 11.92 10.45 8.15
C LEU A 181 11.09 10.86 9.37
N LEU A 182 10.57 9.90 10.12
CA LEU A 182 9.67 10.16 11.25
C LEU A 182 10.39 10.13 12.61
N GLY A 183 11.67 9.69 12.66
CA GLY A 183 12.42 9.55 13.91
C GLY A 183 11.87 8.46 14.85
N ARG A 184 11.00 7.59 14.36
CA ARG A 184 10.41 6.45 15.06
C ARG A 184 10.23 5.27 14.10
N PRO A 185 10.17 4.03 14.59
CA PRO A 185 9.85 2.88 13.74
C PRO A 185 8.46 3.04 13.10
N PRO A 186 8.25 2.44 11.91
CA PRO A 186 6.92 2.34 11.34
C PRO A 186 5.99 1.53 12.24
N ARG A 187 4.69 1.83 12.19
CA ARG A 187 3.66 1.10 12.94
C ARG A 187 3.55 -0.33 12.47
N THR A 188 3.35 -1.24 13.40
CA THR A 188 3.10 -2.65 13.12
C THR A 188 1.68 -2.86 12.57
N PHE A 189 1.44 -4.03 11.96
CA PHE A 189 0.07 -4.41 11.57
C PHE A 189 -0.85 -4.56 12.81
N ALA A 190 -0.34 -5.05 13.92
CA ALA A 190 -1.12 -5.20 15.15
C ALA A 190 -1.61 -3.83 15.67
N GLU A 191 -0.74 -2.82 15.74
CA GLU A 191 -1.11 -1.45 16.12
C GLU A 191 -2.14 -0.83 15.15
N TRP A 192 -2.02 -1.14 13.85
CA TRP A 192 -3.01 -0.74 12.86
C TRP A 192 -4.36 -1.43 13.11
N ALA A 193 -4.37 -2.75 13.35
CA ALA A 193 -5.58 -3.54 13.61
C ALA A 193 -6.29 -3.07 14.89
N GLU A 194 -5.54 -2.80 15.96
CA GLU A 194 -6.08 -2.28 17.23
C GLU A 194 -6.82 -0.95 17.01
N ARG A 195 -6.24 0.00 16.27
CA ARG A 195 -6.90 1.28 15.98
C ARG A 195 -8.12 1.17 15.07
N ASN A 196 -8.26 0.07 14.36
CA ASN A 196 -9.33 -0.17 13.40
C ASN A 196 -10.24 -1.35 13.79
N VAL A 197 -10.17 -1.82 15.04
CA VAL A 197 -10.90 -3.01 15.51
C VAL A 197 -12.40 -2.92 15.25
N ALA A 198 -13.01 -1.74 15.42
CA ALA A 198 -14.43 -1.51 15.15
C ALA A 198 -14.89 -1.88 13.72
N ALA A 199 -13.96 -1.98 12.75
CA ALA A 199 -14.32 -2.45 11.42
C ALA A 199 -14.52 -3.98 11.36
N PHE A 200 -14.00 -4.73 12.34
CA PHE A 200 -13.99 -6.19 12.39
C PHE A 200 -14.90 -6.78 13.47
N GLU A 201 -15.43 -5.96 14.36
CA GLU A 201 -16.46 -6.31 15.35
C GLU A 201 -17.86 -6.33 14.69
#